data_d515ead912512a7416c9ce7820f8f217
#
_entry.id   d515ead912512a7416c9ce7820f8f217
#
_cell.length_a   1.000
_cell.length_b   1.000
_cell.length_c   1.000
_cell.angle_alpha   90.00
_cell.angle_beta   90.00
_cell.angle_gamma   90.00
#
_symmetry.space_group_name_H-M   'P 1'
#
loop_
_entity.id
_entity.type
_entity.pdbx_description
1 polymer ?
#
loop_
_entity_poly.entity_id
_entity_poly.type
_entity_poly.pdbx_seq_one_letter_code
_entity_poly.pdbx_strand_id
1 'polypeptide(L)'
;MNYTRAQKLPDLLQQRIAILDGAMGTMIQRFKLSEAQYRGAGFSGEGGQAERFADFHRDVKGNNELLSLTRPDIIQDIHEGYLASGADLIETNTFGATTIAQADYDMADLAVEMNRASARIARAACDKFSTPDKPRYAVGALGPTPKTASISPDVNDPGARNVNFEELRVAYYEQVQALVEGGVDVLLVETIFDTLNAKAALFAIDEYFDASGVRLPLIISGTVTDASGRILSGQTVTAFWHSVRHAQPLAVGLNCALGAALMRPYIQELAKVAGDTFISCYPNAGLPNPMSDTGFDETPDVTSRLLHEFAAEGLVNIVGGCCGTTPEHIAAIGNAVSPLKPRGAHAWGGYKQAA
;
A
#
# COMPACT_ATOMS: atom_id res chain seq x y z
N MET A 1 -3.67 -11.10 -19.24
CA MET A 1 -4.00 -9.66 -19.41
C MET A 1 -2.77 -8.96 -19.96
N ASN A 2 -2.94 -8.04 -20.90
CA ASN A 2 -1.83 -7.23 -21.39
C ASN A 2 -1.83 -5.92 -20.59
N TYR A 3 -0.89 -5.81 -19.64
CA TYR A 3 -0.70 -4.57 -18.90
C TYR A 3 -0.03 -3.49 -19.76
N THR A 4 -0.39 -2.23 -19.55
CA THR A 4 0.24 -1.09 -20.25
C THR A 4 1.60 -0.73 -19.64
N ARG A 5 1.78 -1.01 -18.35
CA ARG A 5 3.05 -0.85 -17.60
C ARG A 5 3.32 -2.11 -16.78
N ALA A 6 4.51 -2.23 -16.22
CA ALA A 6 4.95 -3.38 -15.41
C ALA A 6 4.72 -4.76 -16.08
N GLN A 7 4.83 -4.84 -17.41
CA GLN A 7 4.56 -6.06 -18.20
C GLN A 7 5.40 -7.26 -17.76
N LYS A 8 6.61 -7.01 -17.22
CA LYS A 8 7.53 -8.06 -16.75
C LYS A 8 7.27 -8.52 -15.32
N LEU A 9 6.41 -7.82 -14.56
CA LEU A 9 6.17 -8.13 -13.16
C LEU A 9 5.57 -9.55 -12.95
N PRO A 10 4.60 -10.02 -13.73
CA PRO A 10 4.09 -11.39 -13.58
C PRO A 10 5.18 -12.45 -13.75
N ASP A 11 6.07 -12.30 -14.74
CA ASP A 11 7.17 -13.23 -14.98
C ASP A 11 8.20 -13.19 -13.84
N LEU A 12 8.49 -12.00 -13.32
CA LEU A 12 9.37 -11.82 -12.15
C LEU A 12 8.82 -12.57 -10.94
N LEU A 13 7.51 -12.46 -10.66
CA LEU A 13 6.86 -13.13 -9.52
C LEU A 13 6.81 -14.66 -9.65
N GLN A 14 6.98 -15.20 -10.86
CA GLN A 14 7.15 -16.64 -11.08
C GLN A 14 8.59 -17.10 -10.88
N GLN A 15 9.57 -16.23 -11.07
CA GLN A 15 10.99 -16.55 -11.01
C GLN A 15 11.58 -16.38 -9.63
N ARG A 16 11.17 -15.34 -8.89
CA ARG A 16 11.65 -15.03 -7.55
C ARG A 16 10.61 -14.29 -6.71
N ILE A 17 10.82 -14.30 -5.42
CA ILE A 17 10.03 -13.49 -4.49
C ILE A 17 10.41 -12.02 -4.70
N ALA A 18 9.42 -11.17 -4.90
CA ALA A 18 9.63 -9.72 -4.99
C ALA A 18 9.58 -9.08 -3.61
N ILE A 19 10.35 -8.02 -3.45
CA ILE A 19 10.45 -7.27 -2.18
C ILE A 19 9.67 -5.96 -2.32
N LEU A 20 8.62 -5.83 -1.53
CA LEU A 20 7.92 -4.57 -1.30
C LEU A 20 8.68 -3.76 -0.25
N ASP A 21 8.54 -2.46 -0.25
CA ASP A 21 9.18 -1.59 0.74
C ASP A 21 8.57 -1.73 2.16
N GLY A 22 8.88 -0.78 3.00
CA GLY A 22 8.43 -0.70 4.39
C GLY A 22 7.66 0.58 4.68
N ALA A 23 7.43 0.84 5.95
CA ALA A 23 6.54 1.89 6.44
C ALA A 23 7.01 3.31 6.12
N MET A 24 6.35 3.99 5.21
CA MET A 24 6.53 5.42 4.96
C MET A 24 6.31 6.25 6.24
N GLY A 25 5.21 6.03 6.94
CA GLY A 25 4.88 6.77 8.16
C GLY A 25 5.93 6.62 9.27
N THR A 26 6.46 5.41 9.49
CA THR A 26 7.54 5.15 10.46
C THR A 26 8.80 5.94 10.11
N MET A 27 9.15 6.00 8.83
CA MET A 27 10.32 6.75 8.39
C MET A 27 10.11 8.26 8.51
N ILE A 28 8.92 8.79 8.18
CA ILE A 28 8.59 10.20 8.39
C ILE A 28 8.71 10.58 9.88
N GLN A 29 8.21 9.74 10.78
CA GLN A 29 8.29 10.00 12.22
C GLN A 29 9.72 10.15 12.74
N ARG A 30 10.70 9.49 12.12
CA ARG A 30 12.13 9.62 12.49
C ARG A 30 12.69 11.03 12.27
N PHE A 31 12.13 11.80 11.34
CA PHE A 31 12.52 13.19 11.10
C PHE A 31 12.01 14.14 12.21
N LYS A 32 11.05 13.71 13.03
CA LYS A 32 10.48 14.50 14.14
C LYS A 32 10.06 15.92 13.71
N LEU A 33 9.42 16.01 12.54
CA LEU A 33 9.05 17.28 11.93
C LEU A 33 8.13 18.11 12.81
N SER A 34 8.42 19.42 12.91
CA SER A 34 7.54 20.41 13.53
C SER A 34 6.39 20.79 12.59
N GLU A 35 5.36 21.46 13.12
CA GLU A 35 4.26 22.03 12.32
C GLU A 35 4.79 22.89 11.17
N ALA A 36 5.74 23.79 11.44
CA ALA A 36 6.35 24.65 10.41
C ALA A 36 7.04 23.81 9.30
N GLN A 37 7.67 22.71 9.65
CA GLN A 37 8.32 21.83 8.67
C GLN A 37 7.32 21.03 7.83
N TYR A 38 6.16 20.65 8.41
CA TYR A 38 5.05 20.08 7.61
C TYR A 38 4.51 21.09 6.62
N ARG A 39 4.52 22.40 6.93
CA ARG A 39 4.18 23.50 6.03
C ARG A 39 5.27 23.80 4.98
N GLY A 40 6.43 23.14 5.07
CA GLY A 40 7.54 23.28 4.11
C GLY A 40 8.70 24.15 4.60
N ALA A 41 8.69 24.65 5.84
CA ALA A 41 9.80 25.43 6.37
C ALA A 41 11.12 24.61 6.32
N GLY A 42 12.19 25.27 5.85
CA GLY A 42 13.51 24.66 5.73
C GLY A 42 13.76 23.91 4.41
N PHE A 43 12.80 23.88 3.48
CA PHE A 43 13.00 23.38 2.13
C PHE A 43 13.03 24.53 1.11
N SER A 44 14.13 24.66 0.39
CA SER A 44 14.36 25.69 -0.64
C SER A 44 14.63 25.11 -2.03
N GLY A 45 14.36 23.81 -2.22
CA GLY A 45 14.54 23.11 -3.48
C GLY A 45 13.44 23.42 -4.50
N GLU A 46 13.68 22.99 -5.76
CA GLU A 46 12.65 23.05 -6.81
C GLU A 46 11.38 22.31 -6.37
N GLY A 47 10.21 22.92 -6.60
CA GLY A 47 8.91 22.36 -6.25
C GLY A 47 8.45 22.59 -4.81
N GLY A 48 9.25 23.24 -3.96
CA GLY A 48 8.84 23.58 -2.60
C GLY A 48 7.68 24.57 -2.58
N GLN A 49 6.69 24.33 -1.72
CA GLN A 49 5.46 25.14 -1.63
C GLN A 49 5.29 25.77 -0.23
N ALA A 50 6.40 26.04 0.47
CA ALA A 50 6.38 26.55 1.83
C ALA A 50 5.53 27.83 1.98
N GLU A 51 5.61 28.76 1.03
CA GLU A 51 4.86 30.02 1.05
C GLU A 51 3.34 29.77 0.94
N ARG A 52 2.93 28.73 0.19
CA ARG A 52 1.52 28.39 -0.02
C ARG A 52 0.82 27.98 1.29
N PHE A 53 1.55 27.35 2.20
CA PHE A 53 0.99 26.77 3.42
C PHE A 53 1.40 27.51 4.69
N ALA A 54 2.22 28.58 4.60
CA ALA A 54 2.73 29.32 5.77
C ALA A 54 1.59 29.79 6.68
N ASP A 55 0.55 30.38 6.11
CA ASP A 55 -0.60 30.96 6.83
C ASP A 55 -1.86 30.07 6.74
N PHE A 56 -1.71 28.77 6.46
CA PHE A 56 -2.87 27.88 6.40
C PHE A 56 -3.56 27.84 7.76
N HIS A 57 -4.88 27.98 7.77
CA HIS A 57 -5.69 28.27 8.95
C HIS A 57 -5.78 27.12 9.97
N ARG A 58 -5.33 25.92 9.63
CA ARG A 58 -5.41 24.71 10.42
C ARG A 58 -4.03 24.07 10.60
N ASP A 59 -3.83 23.35 11.71
CA ASP A 59 -2.63 22.55 11.91
C ASP A 59 -2.59 21.39 10.90
N VAL A 60 -1.42 21.19 10.29
CA VAL A 60 -1.20 20.19 9.24
C VAL A 60 -0.22 19.09 9.67
N LYS A 61 0.35 19.20 10.87
CA LYS A 61 1.22 18.17 11.42
C LYS A 61 0.47 16.85 11.54
N GLY A 62 1.02 15.79 10.93
CA GLY A 62 0.38 14.47 10.84
C GLY A 62 -0.26 14.19 9.50
N ASN A 63 -0.47 15.21 8.64
CA ASN A 63 -0.83 15.01 7.24
C ASN A 63 0.42 14.62 6.45
N ASN A 64 0.77 13.34 6.47
CA ASN A 64 1.98 12.85 5.82
C ASN A 64 1.93 13.01 4.30
N GLU A 65 0.76 12.92 3.71
CA GLU A 65 0.54 13.04 2.26
C GLU A 65 0.90 14.44 1.75
N LEU A 66 0.68 15.48 2.58
CA LEU A 66 1.06 16.86 2.28
C LEU A 66 2.56 17.01 2.04
N LEU A 67 3.39 16.18 2.69
CA LEU A 67 4.86 16.24 2.53
C LEU A 67 5.31 15.98 1.09
N SER A 68 4.52 15.31 0.27
CA SER A 68 4.79 15.18 -1.17
C SER A 68 4.77 16.52 -1.91
N LEU A 69 4.14 17.55 -1.34
CA LEU A 69 4.12 18.91 -1.86
C LEU A 69 5.11 19.84 -1.13
N THR A 70 5.21 19.70 0.19
CA THR A 70 5.95 20.65 1.02
C THR A 70 7.38 20.20 1.32
N ARG A 71 7.63 18.90 1.37
CA ARG A 71 8.93 18.27 1.66
C ARG A 71 9.20 17.07 0.75
N PRO A 72 9.15 17.24 -0.58
CA PRO A 72 9.40 16.16 -1.54
C PRO A 72 10.79 15.52 -1.37
N ASP A 73 11.76 16.26 -0.86
CA ASP A 73 13.11 15.79 -0.48
C ASP A 73 13.03 14.63 0.51
N ILE A 74 12.25 14.76 1.57
CA ILE A 74 12.11 13.71 2.61
C ILE A 74 11.47 12.46 2.01
N ILE A 75 10.41 12.62 1.23
CA ILE A 75 9.70 11.49 0.62
C ILE A 75 10.62 10.77 -0.37
N GLN A 76 11.39 11.52 -1.17
CA GLN A 76 12.35 10.94 -2.09
C GLN A 76 13.46 10.18 -1.35
N ASP A 77 14.04 10.76 -0.30
CA ASP A 77 15.08 10.11 0.51
C ASP A 77 14.60 8.80 1.12
N ILE A 78 13.35 8.75 1.60
CA ILE A 78 12.75 7.51 2.13
C ILE A 78 12.63 6.45 1.03
N HIS A 79 12.09 6.80 -0.13
CA HIS A 79 11.98 5.89 -1.27
C HIS A 79 13.36 5.35 -1.70
N GLU A 80 14.34 6.23 -1.83
CA GLU A 80 15.71 5.84 -2.20
C GLU A 80 16.34 4.93 -1.14
N GLY A 81 16.07 5.16 0.15
CA GLY A 81 16.51 4.30 1.24
C GLY A 81 15.97 2.87 1.11
N TYR A 82 14.69 2.70 0.82
CA TYR A 82 14.10 1.39 0.58
C TYR A 82 14.60 0.73 -0.70
N LEU A 83 14.77 1.47 -1.79
CA LEU A 83 15.32 0.96 -3.04
C LEU A 83 16.77 0.50 -2.88
N ALA A 84 17.59 1.27 -2.15
CA ALA A 84 18.96 0.89 -1.81
C ALA A 84 19.04 -0.38 -0.95
N SER A 85 18.05 -0.58 -0.08
CA SER A 85 17.89 -1.79 0.75
C SER A 85 17.37 -3.00 -0.03
N GLY A 86 17.06 -2.84 -1.31
CA GLY A 86 16.73 -3.95 -2.20
C GLY A 86 15.26 -4.07 -2.58
N ALA A 87 14.38 -3.17 -2.17
CA ALA A 87 12.97 -3.19 -2.57
C ALA A 87 12.82 -3.18 -4.10
N ASP A 88 11.95 -4.01 -4.63
CA ASP A 88 11.57 -4.07 -6.04
C ASP A 88 10.35 -3.18 -6.34
N LEU A 89 9.47 -3.08 -5.35
CA LEU A 89 8.26 -2.28 -5.38
C LEU A 89 8.30 -1.27 -4.24
N ILE A 90 7.99 -0.01 -4.52
CA ILE A 90 7.84 1.04 -3.51
C ILE A 90 6.46 1.69 -3.60
N GLU A 91 5.81 1.85 -2.46
CA GLU A 91 4.48 2.44 -2.35
C GLU A 91 4.56 3.97 -2.36
N THR A 92 3.66 4.62 -3.08
CA THR A 92 3.53 6.08 -3.05
C THR A 92 3.08 6.56 -1.66
N ASN A 93 3.45 7.79 -1.28
CA ASN A 93 3.00 8.42 -0.04
C ASN A 93 1.56 8.95 -0.18
N THR A 94 0.59 8.04 -0.40
CA THR A 94 -0.79 8.38 -0.76
C THR A 94 -1.85 7.58 0.00
N PHE A 95 -1.47 6.93 1.10
CA PHE A 95 -2.37 6.10 1.90
C PHE A 95 -3.67 6.81 2.29
N GLY A 96 -3.58 8.05 2.76
CA GLY A 96 -4.71 8.91 3.14
C GLY A 96 -5.00 10.03 2.14
N ALA A 97 -4.61 9.91 0.87
CA ALA A 97 -4.72 11.00 -0.11
C ALA A 97 -6.05 11.01 -0.89
N THR A 98 -7.14 10.52 -0.31
CA THR A 98 -8.49 10.71 -0.88
C THR A 98 -9.06 12.07 -0.48
N THR A 99 -9.98 12.62 -1.28
CA THR A 99 -10.75 13.83 -0.91
C THR A 99 -11.47 13.67 0.42
N ILE A 100 -11.96 12.47 0.73
CA ILE A 100 -12.65 12.14 1.99
C ILE A 100 -11.68 12.22 3.18
N ALA A 101 -10.48 11.67 3.07
CA ALA A 101 -9.50 11.71 4.16
C ALA A 101 -8.88 13.09 4.32
N GLN A 102 -8.57 13.77 3.23
CA GLN A 102 -7.99 15.11 3.24
C GLN A 102 -8.97 16.19 3.72
N ALA A 103 -10.27 15.93 3.69
CA ALA A 103 -11.28 16.81 4.29
C ALA A 103 -11.07 16.99 5.81
N ASP A 104 -10.45 16.03 6.52
CA ASP A 104 -10.11 16.16 7.94
C ASP A 104 -9.08 17.26 8.22
N TYR A 105 -8.33 17.66 7.19
CA TYR A 105 -7.37 18.77 7.21
C TYR A 105 -7.84 20.01 6.46
N ASP A 106 -9.09 20.04 5.99
CA ASP A 106 -9.61 21.08 5.06
C ASP A 106 -8.80 21.18 3.76
N MET A 107 -8.25 20.06 3.27
CA MET A 107 -7.37 19.94 2.11
C MET A 107 -7.92 19.00 1.02
N ALA A 108 -9.23 18.75 1.01
CA ALA A 108 -9.83 17.86 0.01
C ALA A 108 -9.47 18.28 -1.45
N ASP A 109 -9.45 19.57 -1.74
CA ASP A 109 -9.11 20.11 -3.06
C ASP A 109 -7.66 19.84 -3.49
N LEU A 110 -6.80 19.45 -2.57
CA LEU A 110 -5.38 19.13 -2.83
C LEU A 110 -5.13 17.64 -3.05
N ALA A 111 -6.11 16.78 -2.82
CA ALA A 111 -5.94 15.33 -2.91
C ALA A 111 -5.36 14.90 -4.27
N VAL A 112 -5.89 15.42 -5.37
CA VAL A 112 -5.40 15.11 -6.74
C VAL A 112 -3.93 15.54 -6.92
N GLU A 113 -3.57 16.73 -6.44
CA GLU A 113 -2.20 17.25 -6.52
C GLU A 113 -1.23 16.41 -5.68
N MET A 114 -1.61 16.04 -4.45
CA MET A 114 -0.82 15.18 -3.56
C MET A 114 -0.55 13.81 -4.20
N ASN A 115 -1.58 13.15 -4.75
CA ASN A 115 -1.43 11.87 -5.42
C ASN A 115 -0.49 11.94 -6.62
N ARG A 116 -0.67 12.95 -7.48
CA ARG A 116 0.17 13.14 -8.67
C ARG A 116 1.62 13.44 -8.31
N ALA A 117 1.85 14.29 -7.32
CA ALA A 117 3.21 14.62 -6.84
C ALA A 117 3.89 13.39 -6.25
N SER A 118 3.21 12.67 -5.35
CA SER A 118 3.76 11.47 -4.72
C SER A 118 4.10 10.39 -5.75
N ALA A 119 3.23 10.15 -6.73
CA ALA A 119 3.47 9.19 -7.80
C ALA A 119 4.73 9.58 -8.63
N ARG A 120 4.91 10.86 -8.94
CA ARG A 120 6.10 11.35 -9.65
C ARG A 120 7.39 11.15 -8.85
N ILE A 121 7.36 11.41 -7.55
CA ILE A 121 8.52 11.20 -6.66
C ILE A 121 8.89 9.72 -6.64
N ALA A 122 7.93 8.83 -6.41
CA ALA A 122 8.17 7.38 -6.41
C ALA A 122 8.68 6.89 -7.77
N ARG A 123 8.11 7.37 -8.88
CA ARG A 123 8.55 7.00 -10.22
C ARG A 123 9.99 7.46 -10.49
N ALA A 124 10.34 8.70 -10.14
CA ALA A 124 11.70 9.22 -10.29
C ALA A 124 12.71 8.41 -9.48
N ALA A 125 12.37 8.06 -8.24
CA ALA A 125 13.22 7.19 -7.42
C ALA A 125 13.41 5.81 -8.07
N CYS A 126 12.33 5.19 -8.55
CA CYS A 126 12.41 3.91 -9.27
C CYS A 126 13.28 4.01 -10.53
N ASP A 127 13.16 5.07 -11.32
CA ASP A 127 13.96 5.25 -12.54
C ASP A 127 15.46 5.36 -12.23
N LYS A 128 15.79 6.03 -11.14
CA LYS A 128 17.19 6.17 -10.66
C LYS A 128 17.81 4.82 -10.26
N PHE A 129 17.02 3.90 -9.70
CA PHE A 129 17.51 2.61 -9.17
C PHE A 129 17.25 1.42 -10.08
N SER A 130 16.44 1.56 -11.14
CA SER A 130 16.15 0.47 -12.06
C SER A 130 17.34 0.12 -12.92
N THR A 131 17.55 -1.19 -13.10
CA THR A 131 18.48 -1.76 -14.09
C THR A 131 17.74 -2.78 -14.95
N PRO A 132 18.28 -3.18 -16.12
CA PRO A 132 17.68 -4.23 -16.93
C PRO A 132 17.44 -5.54 -16.17
N ASP A 133 18.33 -5.90 -15.25
CA ASP A 133 18.29 -7.12 -14.46
C ASP A 133 17.48 -6.97 -13.16
N LYS A 134 17.31 -5.75 -12.69
CA LYS A 134 16.57 -5.44 -11.47
C LYS A 134 15.65 -4.23 -11.69
N PRO A 135 14.52 -4.40 -12.39
CA PRO A 135 13.54 -3.33 -12.57
C PRO A 135 12.89 -2.98 -11.22
N ARG A 136 12.54 -1.69 -11.05
CA ARG A 136 11.84 -1.17 -9.89
C ARG A 136 10.49 -0.62 -10.30
N TYR A 137 9.50 -0.81 -9.46
CA TYR A 137 8.12 -0.47 -9.77
C TYR A 137 7.55 0.51 -8.74
N ALA A 138 6.96 1.60 -9.22
CA ALA A 138 6.19 2.53 -8.40
C ALA A 138 4.76 2.00 -8.23
N VAL A 139 4.35 1.80 -6.98
CA VAL A 139 3.05 1.24 -6.60
C VAL A 139 2.16 2.35 -6.07
N GLY A 140 1.07 2.64 -6.76
CA GLY A 140 0.07 3.60 -6.30
C GLY A 140 -0.75 3.03 -5.15
N ALA A 141 -0.50 3.49 -3.94
CA ALA A 141 -1.19 3.04 -2.74
C ALA A 141 -2.54 3.74 -2.57
N LEU A 142 -3.61 2.94 -2.43
CA LEU A 142 -4.97 3.35 -2.11
C LEU A 142 -5.34 2.76 -0.75
N GLY A 143 -5.21 3.54 0.30
CA GLY A 143 -5.58 3.13 1.65
C GLY A 143 -7.07 3.26 1.91
N PRO A 144 -7.54 2.80 3.09
CA PRO A 144 -8.92 2.98 3.51
C PRO A 144 -9.22 4.45 3.82
N THR A 145 -10.50 4.81 3.76
CA THR A 145 -10.96 6.13 4.23
C THR A 145 -11.31 6.10 5.72
N PRO A 146 -11.29 7.25 6.42
CA PRO A 146 -11.70 7.34 7.81
C PRO A 146 -13.20 7.06 8.01
N LYS A 147 -13.97 7.06 6.92
CA LYS A 147 -15.40 6.73 6.92
C LYS A 147 -15.63 5.37 6.28
N THR A 148 -16.58 4.60 6.83
CA THR A 148 -16.92 3.25 6.35
C THR A 148 -18.36 3.18 5.88
N ALA A 149 -18.59 2.46 4.78
CA ALA A 149 -19.91 2.29 4.21
C ALA A 149 -20.69 1.11 4.83
N SER A 150 -20.00 0.17 5.50
CA SER A 150 -20.61 -1.01 6.11
C SER A 150 -20.94 -0.85 7.58
N ILE A 151 -20.26 0.04 8.30
CA ILE A 151 -20.33 0.16 9.76
C ILE A 151 -21.04 1.46 10.11
N SER A 152 -22.01 1.39 11.03
CA SER A 152 -22.67 2.58 11.55
C SER A 152 -21.72 3.39 12.44
N PRO A 153 -21.62 4.72 12.26
CA PRO A 153 -20.92 5.60 13.19
C PRO A 153 -21.72 5.88 14.47
N ASP A 154 -23.02 5.53 14.50
CA ASP A 154 -23.90 5.73 15.64
C ASP A 154 -24.35 4.38 16.22
N VAL A 155 -24.04 4.15 17.49
CA VAL A 155 -24.38 2.91 18.21
C VAL A 155 -25.90 2.73 18.35
N ASN A 156 -26.66 3.83 18.35
CA ASN A 156 -28.12 3.83 18.53
C ASN A 156 -28.89 3.77 17.21
N ASP A 157 -28.21 3.99 16.08
CA ASP A 157 -28.80 3.87 14.75
C ASP A 157 -27.94 2.94 13.86
N PRO A 158 -28.24 1.65 13.81
CA PRO A 158 -27.51 0.69 12.99
C PRO A 158 -27.59 0.99 11.49
N GLY A 159 -28.56 1.78 11.06
CA GLY A 159 -28.74 2.21 9.66
C GLY A 159 -27.91 3.42 9.26
N ALA A 160 -27.41 4.19 10.22
CA ALA A 160 -26.64 5.41 9.94
C ALA A 160 -25.38 5.11 9.15
N ARG A 161 -25.06 5.97 8.19
CA ARG A 161 -23.81 5.95 7.42
C ARG A 161 -23.31 7.39 7.26
N ASN A 162 -21.99 7.56 7.34
CA ASN A 162 -21.34 8.86 7.13
C ASN A 162 -20.64 8.96 5.77
N VAL A 163 -20.76 7.92 4.97
CA VAL A 163 -20.31 7.87 3.57
C VAL A 163 -21.13 6.80 2.84
N ASN A 164 -21.40 7.01 1.57
CA ASN A 164 -22.03 6.02 0.69
C ASN A 164 -21.05 5.51 -0.39
N PHE A 165 -21.50 4.50 -1.14
CA PHE A 165 -20.68 3.88 -2.19
C PHE A 165 -20.25 4.86 -3.27
N GLU A 166 -21.16 5.75 -3.70
CA GLU A 166 -20.88 6.70 -4.78
C GLU A 166 -19.86 7.76 -4.36
N GLU A 167 -19.95 8.27 -3.14
CA GLU A 167 -18.96 9.22 -2.61
C GLU A 167 -17.56 8.58 -2.52
N LEU A 168 -17.48 7.32 -2.10
CA LEU A 168 -16.24 6.55 -2.09
C LEU A 168 -15.71 6.32 -3.52
N ARG A 169 -16.59 5.92 -4.45
CA ARG A 169 -16.24 5.67 -5.84
C ARG A 169 -15.60 6.92 -6.48
N VAL A 170 -16.23 8.06 -6.31
CA VAL A 170 -15.72 9.35 -6.85
C VAL A 170 -14.34 9.67 -6.26
N ALA A 171 -14.20 9.59 -4.93
CA ALA A 171 -12.94 9.90 -4.27
C ALA A 171 -11.79 8.96 -4.71
N TYR A 172 -12.07 7.66 -4.84
CA TYR A 172 -11.08 6.71 -5.35
C TYR A 172 -10.80 6.87 -6.85
N TYR A 173 -11.79 7.25 -7.66
CA TYR A 173 -11.58 7.51 -9.08
C TYR A 173 -10.59 8.66 -9.30
N GLU A 174 -10.77 9.77 -8.58
CA GLU A 174 -9.86 10.93 -8.62
C GLU A 174 -8.43 10.53 -8.19
N GLN A 175 -8.32 9.71 -7.13
CA GLN A 175 -7.04 9.20 -6.66
C GLN A 175 -6.37 8.31 -7.72
N VAL A 176 -7.08 7.35 -8.29
CA VAL A 176 -6.57 6.44 -9.34
C VAL A 176 -6.08 7.24 -10.55
N GLN A 177 -6.89 8.17 -11.04
CA GLN A 177 -6.52 9.03 -12.16
C GLN A 177 -5.21 9.77 -11.88
N ALA A 178 -5.10 10.44 -10.74
CA ALA A 178 -3.92 11.21 -10.38
C ALA A 178 -2.66 10.33 -10.23
N LEU A 179 -2.79 9.16 -9.63
CA LEU A 179 -1.70 8.18 -9.50
C LEU A 179 -1.21 7.68 -10.86
N VAL A 180 -2.12 7.31 -11.75
CA VAL A 180 -1.78 6.82 -13.10
C VAL A 180 -1.15 7.92 -13.95
N GLU A 181 -1.68 9.15 -13.91
CA GLU A 181 -1.11 10.32 -14.56
C GLU A 181 0.28 10.69 -13.99
N GLY A 182 0.49 10.44 -12.70
CA GLY A 182 1.77 10.62 -12.02
C GLY A 182 2.83 9.60 -12.39
N GLY A 183 2.46 8.47 -12.99
CA GLY A 183 3.39 7.51 -13.57
C GLY A 183 3.57 6.22 -12.78
N VAL A 184 2.64 5.84 -11.89
CA VAL A 184 2.72 4.53 -11.21
C VAL A 184 2.63 3.36 -12.17
N ASP A 185 3.23 2.24 -11.81
CA ASP A 185 3.28 1.00 -12.60
C ASP A 185 2.24 -0.02 -12.17
N VAL A 186 1.85 0.01 -10.89
CA VAL A 186 0.97 -0.93 -10.21
C VAL A 186 0.00 -0.14 -9.35
N LEU A 187 -1.22 -0.63 -9.16
CA LEU A 187 -2.15 -0.12 -8.16
C LEU A 187 -2.26 -1.11 -7.00
N LEU A 188 -2.32 -0.60 -5.78
CA LEU A 188 -2.46 -1.38 -4.56
C LEU A 188 -3.61 -0.84 -3.71
N VAL A 189 -4.68 -1.62 -3.59
CA VAL A 189 -5.74 -1.34 -2.61
C VAL A 189 -5.39 -2.09 -1.33
N GLU A 190 -5.01 -1.35 -0.29
CA GLU A 190 -4.40 -1.94 0.89
C GLU A 190 -5.14 -1.65 2.20
N THR A 191 -4.75 -2.41 3.23
CA THR A 191 -5.25 -2.27 4.60
C THR A 191 -6.77 -2.30 4.65
N ILE A 192 -7.35 -3.17 3.82
CA ILE A 192 -8.80 -3.29 3.69
C ILE A 192 -9.37 -3.90 4.96
N PHE A 193 -10.19 -3.13 5.67
CA PHE A 193 -10.95 -3.59 6.82
C PHE A 193 -12.48 -3.51 6.60
N ASP A 194 -12.92 -2.90 5.49
CA ASP A 194 -14.31 -2.85 5.02
C ASP A 194 -14.38 -3.25 3.54
N THR A 195 -15.04 -4.38 3.25
CA THR A 195 -15.13 -4.89 1.88
C THR A 195 -16.01 -4.04 0.97
N LEU A 196 -16.96 -3.27 1.50
CA LEU A 196 -17.78 -2.37 0.68
C LEU A 196 -16.96 -1.14 0.23
N ASN A 197 -16.12 -0.58 1.12
CA ASN A 197 -15.16 0.46 0.74
C ASN A 197 -14.19 -0.06 -0.33
N ALA A 198 -13.66 -1.28 -0.13
CA ALA A 198 -12.79 -1.91 -1.12
C ALA A 198 -13.47 -2.07 -2.49
N LYS A 199 -14.74 -2.50 -2.52
CA LYS A 199 -15.49 -2.63 -3.78
C LYS A 199 -15.70 -1.29 -4.47
N ALA A 200 -15.87 -0.19 -3.74
CA ALA A 200 -15.93 1.14 -4.34
C ALA A 200 -14.59 1.54 -5.00
N ALA A 201 -13.46 1.24 -4.34
CA ALA A 201 -12.14 1.46 -4.93
C ALA A 201 -11.90 0.59 -6.17
N LEU A 202 -12.25 -0.70 -6.11
CA LEU A 202 -12.10 -1.63 -7.24
C LEU A 202 -12.98 -1.24 -8.43
N PHE A 203 -14.20 -0.77 -8.16
CA PHE A 203 -15.10 -0.26 -9.20
C PHE A 203 -14.51 1.00 -9.86
N ALA A 204 -14.00 1.94 -9.07
CA ALA A 204 -13.36 3.14 -9.57
C ALA A 204 -12.12 2.84 -10.44
N ILE A 205 -11.32 1.84 -10.06
CA ILE A 205 -10.17 1.35 -10.85
C ILE A 205 -10.63 0.79 -12.20
N ASP A 206 -11.64 -0.07 -12.20
CA ASP A 206 -12.15 -0.70 -13.43
C ASP A 206 -12.78 0.36 -14.37
N GLU A 207 -13.57 1.27 -13.81
CA GLU A 207 -14.13 2.42 -14.54
C GLU A 207 -13.03 3.28 -15.18
N TYR A 208 -11.96 3.59 -14.44
CA TYR A 208 -10.84 4.35 -14.99
C TYR A 208 -10.11 3.59 -16.09
N PHE A 209 -9.90 2.29 -15.92
CA PHE A 209 -9.26 1.45 -16.92
C PHE A 209 -10.07 1.39 -18.22
N ASP A 210 -11.39 1.29 -18.11
CA ASP A 210 -12.28 1.28 -19.27
C ASP A 210 -12.32 2.65 -19.98
N ALA A 211 -12.34 3.74 -19.22
CA ALA A 211 -12.38 5.08 -19.76
C ALA A 211 -11.05 5.52 -20.43
N SER A 212 -9.90 5.11 -19.85
CA SER A 212 -8.58 5.56 -20.31
C SER A 212 -7.89 4.59 -21.27
N GLY A 213 -8.31 3.32 -21.32
CA GLY A 213 -7.59 2.24 -22.02
C GLY A 213 -6.29 1.83 -21.33
N VAL A 214 -5.92 2.43 -20.22
CA VAL A 214 -4.78 2.01 -19.39
C VAL A 214 -5.19 0.79 -18.57
N ARG A 215 -4.30 -0.19 -18.43
CA ARG A 215 -4.52 -1.33 -17.54
C ARG A 215 -3.23 -1.67 -16.80
N LEU A 216 -3.24 -1.48 -15.50
CA LEU A 216 -2.11 -1.76 -14.62
C LEU A 216 -2.34 -3.05 -13.83
N PRO A 217 -1.28 -3.75 -13.40
CA PRO A 217 -1.40 -4.79 -12.39
C PRO A 217 -2.06 -4.24 -11.12
N LEU A 218 -2.95 -5.04 -10.53
CA LEU A 218 -3.64 -4.70 -9.30
C LEU A 218 -3.23 -5.66 -8.19
N ILE A 219 -2.84 -5.12 -7.04
CA ILE A 219 -2.62 -5.86 -5.80
C ILE A 219 -3.73 -5.47 -4.82
N ILE A 220 -4.27 -6.44 -4.10
CA ILE A 220 -5.33 -6.22 -3.09
C ILE A 220 -4.87 -6.80 -1.78
N SER A 221 -4.88 -6.00 -0.70
CA SER A 221 -4.40 -6.43 0.61
C SER A 221 -5.40 -6.12 1.72
N GLY A 222 -5.84 -7.16 2.43
CA GLY A 222 -6.71 -7.03 3.58
C GLY A 222 -5.95 -6.88 4.90
N THR A 223 -6.63 -6.44 5.93
CA THR A 223 -6.07 -6.40 7.28
C THR A 223 -6.98 -7.14 8.27
N VAL A 224 -6.41 -8.16 8.92
CA VAL A 224 -7.09 -8.89 9.99
C VAL A 224 -6.95 -8.10 11.28
N THR A 225 -8.06 -7.64 11.83
CA THR A 225 -8.06 -6.66 12.91
C THR A 225 -8.05 -7.27 14.32
N ASP A 226 -8.33 -8.57 14.43
CA ASP A 226 -8.42 -9.25 15.72
C ASP A 226 -8.08 -10.75 15.65
N ALA A 227 -7.98 -11.36 16.82
CA ALA A 227 -7.67 -12.78 16.98
C ALA A 227 -8.78 -13.74 16.46
N SER A 228 -9.95 -13.23 16.08
CA SER A 228 -11.01 -14.05 15.45
C SER A 228 -10.72 -14.34 13.97
N GLY A 229 -9.69 -13.71 13.39
CA GLY A 229 -9.31 -13.86 11.99
C GLY A 229 -10.24 -13.13 11.02
N ARG A 230 -10.90 -12.08 11.50
CA ARG A 230 -11.84 -11.30 10.70
C ARG A 230 -11.28 -9.89 10.45
N ILE A 231 -11.66 -9.34 9.32
CA ILE A 231 -11.54 -7.89 9.07
C ILE A 231 -12.68 -7.18 9.82
N LEU A 232 -12.60 -5.86 9.98
CA LEU A 232 -13.56 -5.10 10.83
C LEU A 232 -15.02 -5.23 10.36
N SER A 233 -15.26 -5.31 9.04
CA SER A 233 -16.62 -5.54 8.51
C SER A 233 -17.10 -6.99 8.62
N GLY A 234 -16.33 -7.87 9.29
CA GLY A 234 -16.76 -9.21 9.75
C GLY A 234 -16.37 -10.39 8.85
N GLN A 235 -15.78 -10.16 7.67
CA GLN A 235 -15.37 -11.22 6.76
C GLN A 235 -14.14 -11.96 7.29
N THR A 236 -14.17 -13.30 7.21
CA THR A 236 -12.95 -14.14 7.32
C THR A 236 -12.07 -13.91 6.11
N VAL A 237 -10.82 -14.39 6.15
CA VAL A 237 -9.89 -14.28 5.02
C VAL A 237 -10.44 -14.93 3.74
N THR A 238 -11.07 -16.09 3.86
CA THR A 238 -11.77 -16.74 2.72
C THR A 238 -12.92 -15.86 2.20
N ALA A 239 -13.76 -15.29 3.07
CA ALA A 239 -14.85 -14.42 2.65
C ALA A 239 -14.34 -13.11 2.05
N PHE A 240 -13.26 -12.53 2.59
CA PHE A 240 -12.57 -11.39 2.01
C PHE A 240 -12.12 -11.70 0.57
N TRP A 241 -11.41 -12.80 0.36
CA TRP A 241 -10.98 -13.21 -0.99
C TRP A 241 -12.17 -13.31 -1.96
N HIS A 242 -13.23 -14.00 -1.58
CA HIS A 242 -14.42 -14.10 -2.42
C HIS A 242 -15.11 -12.76 -2.69
N SER A 243 -14.98 -11.78 -1.80
CA SER A 243 -15.52 -10.44 -1.98
C SER A 243 -14.77 -9.62 -3.04
N VAL A 244 -13.47 -9.86 -3.24
CA VAL A 244 -12.58 -9.01 -4.06
C VAL A 244 -12.05 -9.70 -5.33
N ARG A 245 -12.11 -11.03 -5.43
CA ARG A 245 -11.52 -11.80 -6.53
C ARG A 245 -12.08 -11.46 -7.93
N HIS A 246 -13.28 -10.87 -7.98
CA HIS A 246 -13.91 -10.46 -9.24
C HIS A 246 -13.09 -9.37 -9.96
N ALA A 247 -12.28 -8.59 -9.25
CA ALA A 247 -11.36 -7.60 -9.82
C ALA A 247 -10.14 -8.24 -10.51
N GLN A 248 -9.99 -9.56 -10.47
CA GLN A 248 -8.90 -10.33 -11.10
C GLN A 248 -7.50 -9.76 -10.77
N PRO A 249 -7.15 -9.58 -9.48
CA PRO A 249 -5.88 -8.99 -9.10
C PRO A 249 -4.71 -9.88 -9.52
N LEU A 250 -3.55 -9.24 -9.79
CA LEU A 250 -2.27 -9.93 -9.96
C LEU A 250 -1.88 -10.65 -8.68
N ALA A 251 -2.02 -9.97 -7.54
CA ALA A 251 -1.74 -10.53 -6.22
C ALA A 251 -2.83 -10.17 -5.21
N VAL A 252 -3.04 -11.05 -4.24
CA VAL A 252 -3.86 -10.80 -3.05
C VAL A 252 -3.04 -11.09 -1.81
N GLY A 253 -3.26 -10.33 -0.74
CA GLY A 253 -2.46 -10.49 0.46
C GLY A 253 -3.08 -9.96 1.72
N LEU A 254 -2.24 -9.91 2.76
CA LEU A 254 -2.56 -9.33 4.05
C LEU A 254 -1.42 -8.41 4.49
N ASN A 255 -1.79 -7.32 5.14
CA ASN A 255 -0.84 -6.38 5.73
C ASN A 255 -1.36 -5.78 7.04
N CYS A 256 -0.47 -5.13 7.76
CA CYS A 256 -0.75 -4.34 8.96
C CYS A 256 -1.46 -5.12 10.08
N ALA A 257 -1.86 -4.41 11.15
CA ALA A 257 -2.50 -4.87 12.39
C ALA A 257 -1.71 -5.93 13.16
N LEU A 258 -1.17 -6.95 12.52
CA LEU A 258 -0.47 -8.08 13.13
C LEU A 258 1.00 -8.12 12.70
N GLY A 259 1.85 -8.65 13.58
CA GLY A 259 3.18 -9.13 13.21
C GLY A 259 3.11 -10.46 12.45
N ALA A 260 4.22 -10.86 11.81
CA ALA A 260 4.27 -12.03 10.96
C ALA A 260 3.81 -13.32 11.66
N ALA A 261 4.22 -13.53 12.91
CA ALA A 261 3.84 -14.73 13.66
C ALA A 261 2.33 -14.92 13.79
N LEU A 262 1.61 -13.85 14.11
CA LEU A 262 0.15 -13.87 14.25
C LEU A 262 -0.57 -13.90 12.91
N MET A 263 0.04 -13.38 11.85
CA MET A 263 -0.52 -13.34 10.49
C MET A 263 -0.42 -14.71 9.79
N ARG A 264 0.49 -15.59 10.22
CA ARG A 264 0.79 -16.88 9.58
C ARG A 264 -0.44 -17.73 9.23
N PRO A 265 -1.38 -18.05 10.16
CA PRO A 265 -2.52 -18.91 9.84
C PRO A 265 -3.42 -18.30 8.75
N TYR A 266 -3.51 -17.00 8.69
CA TYR A 266 -4.34 -16.27 7.72
C TYR A 266 -3.70 -16.25 6.32
N ILE A 267 -2.37 -16.13 6.24
CA ILE A 267 -1.64 -16.28 4.97
C ILE A 267 -1.72 -17.72 4.46
N GLN A 268 -1.64 -18.73 5.35
CA GLN A 268 -1.84 -20.13 4.96
C GLN A 268 -3.25 -20.38 4.42
N GLU A 269 -4.29 -19.82 5.06
CA GLU A 269 -5.67 -19.88 4.58
C GLU A 269 -5.80 -19.22 3.21
N LEU A 270 -5.28 -17.99 3.05
CA LEU A 270 -5.33 -17.25 1.80
C LEU A 270 -4.62 -17.98 0.66
N ALA A 271 -3.43 -18.48 0.90
CA ALA A 271 -2.64 -19.24 -0.08
C ALA A 271 -3.37 -20.49 -0.57
N LYS A 272 -4.21 -21.10 0.28
CA LYS A 272 -5.02 -22.27 -0.07
C LYS A 272 -6.22 -21.89 -0.95
N VAL A 273 -6.90 -20.77 -0.67
CA VAL A 273 -8.16 -20.41 -1.33
C VAL A 273 -7.97 -19.52 -2.57
N ALA A 274 -6.84 -18.80 -2.66
CA ALA A 274 -6.58 -17.87 -3.78
C ALA A 274 -6.16 -18.54 -5.08
N GLY A 275 -5.96 -19.87 -5.09
CA GLY A 275 -5.66 -20.62 -6.31
C GLY A 275 -4.38 -20.11 -6.98
N ASP A 276 -4.50 -19.70 -8.25
CA ASP A 276 -3.36 -19.27 -9.08
C ASP A 276 -2.97 -17.78 -8.89
N THR A 277 -3.69 -17.05 -8.05
CA THR A 277 -3.36 -15.65 -7.75
C THR A 277 -2.11 -15.57 -6.88
N PHE A 278 -1.18 -14.68 -7.20
CA PHE A 278 0.02 -14.46 -6.37
C PHE A 278 -0.36 -13.98 -4.96
N ILE A 279 0.48 -14.31 -3.98
CA ILE A 279 0.26 -13.94 -2.58
C ILE A 279 1.29 -12.93 -2.13
N SER A 280 0.80 -11.82 -1.53
CA SER A 280 1.61 -10.79 -0.86
C SER A 280 1.44 -10.84 0.66
N CYS A 281 2.52 -10.55 1.39
CA CYS A 281 2.51 -10.47 2.86
C CYS A 281 3.50 -9.40 3.33
N TYR A 282 2.99 -8.35 3.98
CA TYR A 282 3.82 -7.28 4.56
C TYR A 282 3.29 -6.88 5.94
N PRO A 283 3.71 -7.64 6.98
CA PRO A 283 3.26 -7.47 8.36
C PRO A 283 3.91 -6.24 9.02
N ASN A 284 3.37 -5.85 10.17
CA ASN A 284 4.07 -4.94 11.09
C ASN A 284 5.34 -5.61 11.64
N ALA A 285 6.27 -4.78 12.11
CA ALA A 285 7.44 -5.24 12.88
C ALA A 285 7.00 -5.68 14.31
N GLY A 286 6.17 -6.71 14.39
CA GLY A 286 5.58 -7.21 15.62
C GLY A 286 4.37 -6.39 16.08
N LEU A 287 4.24 -6.23 17.38
CA LEU A 287 3.16 -5.47 18.00
C LEU A 287 3.61 -4.04 18.37
N PRO A 288 2.67 -3.09 18.48
CA PRO A 288 3.00 -1.74 18.93
C PRO A 288 3.69 -1.74 20.29
N ASN A 289 4.85 -1.07 20.36
CA ASN A 289 5.63 -0.89 21.59
C ASN A 289 6.13 0.55 21.70
N PRO A 290 5.47 1.41 22.51
CA PRO A 290 5.86 2.81 22.66
C PRO A 290 7.28 3.02 23.20
N MET A 291 7.89 1.97 23.77
CA MET A 291 9.24 2.04 24.34
C MET A 291 10.34 1.75 23.31
N SER A 292 10.00 1.34 22.09
CA SER A 292 10.96 1.13 21.02
C SER A 292 11.14 2.36 20.16
N ASP A 293 12.30 2.49 19.50
CA ASP A 293 12.61 3.63 18.63
C ASP A 293 11.70 3.71 17.37
N THR A 294 11.15 2.60 16.96
CA THR A 294 10.24 2.49 15.81
C THR A 294 8.76 2.45 16.20
N GLY A 295 8.47 2.41 17.52
CA GLY A 295 7.11 2.20 18.04
C GLY A 295 6.63 0.74 17.95
N PHE A 296 7.51 -0.22 17.60
CA PHE A 296 7.21 -1.65 17.44
C PHE A 296 8.32 -2.51 18.05
N ASP A 297 8.04 -3.78 18.35
CA ASP A 297 8.92 -4.62 19.18
C ASP A 297 9.82 -5.59 18.41
N GLU A 298 9.60 -5.84 17.12
CA GLU A 298 10.43 -6.75 16.34
C GLU A 298 11.60 -6.04 15.66
N THR A 299 12.76 -6.73 15.74
CA THR A 299 13.98 -6.33 15.01
C THR A 299 14.01 -6.89 13.59
N PRO A 300 14.89 -6.37 12.69
CA PRO A 300 15.08 -6.91 11.35
C PRO A 300 15.31 -8.44 11.31
N ASP A 301 16.09 -8.97 12.26
CA ASP A 301 16.40 -10.42 12.34
C ASP A 301 15.15 -11.25 12.67
N VAL A 302 14.28 -10.76 13.55
CA VAL A 302 13.05 -11.47 13.92
C VAL A 302 12.07 -11.49 12.76
N THR A 303 11.76 -10.34 12.20
CA THR A 303 10.80 -10.21 11.07
C THR A 303 11.29 -11.00 9.85
N SER A 304 12.58 -10.89 9.50
CA SER A 304 13.13 -11.59 8.33
C SER A 304 13.12 -13.11 8.51
N ARG A 305 13.42 -13.63 9.70
CA ARG A 305 13.33 -15.06 10.01
C ARG A 305 11.90 -15.58 9.84
N LEU A 306 10.90 -14.85 10.34
CA LEU A 306 9.49 -15.25 10.21
C LEU A 306 9.03 -15.25 8.76
N LEU A 307 9.39 -14.24 7.96
CA LEU A 307 9.04 -14.20 6.55
C LEU A 307 9.83 -15.23 5.72
N HIS A 308 11.06 -15.56 6.11
CA HIS A 308 11.78 -16.69 5.53
C HIS A 308 11.00 -18.01 5.70
N GLU A 309 10.41 -18.26 6.87
CA GLU A 309 9.58 -19.47 7.09
C GLU A 309 8.38 -19.50 6.13
N PHE A 310 7.68 -18.37 5.91
CA PHE A 310 6.57 -18.29 4.95
C PHE A 310 7.05 -18.60 3.52
N ALA A 311 8.19 -18.05 3.13
CA ALA A 311 8.78 -18.29 1.82
C ALA A 311 9.25 -19.75 1.65
N ALA A 312 9.86 -20.35 2.68
CA ALA A 312 10.31 -21.74 2.68
C ALA A 312 9.13 -22.73 2.58
N GLU A 313 7.96 -22.38 3.14
CA GLU A 313 6.72 -23.15 2.97
C GLU A 313 6.03 -22.93 1.61
N GLY A 314 6.56 -22.04 0.75
CA GLY A 314 5.95 -21.73 -0.54
C GLY A 314 4.63 -20.97 -0.42
N LEU A 315 4.48 -20.09 0.56
CA LEU A 315 3.23 -19.36 0.80
C LEU A 315 3.13 -18.03 0.07
N VAL A 316 4.26 -17.40 -0.31
CA VAL A 316 4.32 -16.01 -0.75
C VAL A 316 5.07 -15.81 -2.06
N ASN A 317 4.72 -14.72 -2.78
CA ASN A 317 5.39 -14.25 -3.99
C ASN A 317 5.92 -12.82 -3.80
N ILE A 318 5.30 -12.04 -2.92
CA ILE A 318 5.71 -10.67 -2.57
C ILE A 318 5.79 -10.60 -1.05
N VAL A 319 6.89 -10.10 -0.54
CA VAL A 319 7.07 -9.84 0.90
C VAL A 319 7.63 -8.44 1.12
N GLY A 320 7.28 -7.85 2.23
CA GLY A 320 7.73 -6.52 2.63
C GLY A 320 7.42 -6.26 4.09
N GLY A 321 7.26 -4.99 4.44
CA GLY A 321 6.91 -4.60 5.79
C GLY A 321 5.88 -3.48 5.85
N CYS A 322 5.11 -3.44 6.94
CA CYS A 322 4.19 -2.36 7.27
C CYS A 322 4.71 -1.60 8.50
N CYS A 323 3.85 -1.13 9.38
CA CYS A 323 4.22 -0.29 10.52
C CYS A 323 5.42 -0.82 11.31
N GLY A 324 6.34 0.09 11.68
CA GLY A 324 7.56 -0.23 12.42
C GLY A 324 8.73 -0.76 11.58
N THR A 325 8.51 -1.12 10.31
CA THR A 325 9.59 -1.59 9.44
C THR A 325 10.40 -0.44 8.84
N THR A 326 11.68 -0.68 8.64
CA THR A 326 12.71 0.28 8.21
C THR A 326 13.49 -0.30 7.04
N PRO A 327 14.36 0.48 6.38
CA PRO A 327 15.26 -0.03 5.34
C PRO A 327 16.08 -1.25 5.78
N GLU A 328 16.49 -1.30 7.05
CA GLU A 328 17.22 -2.44 7.62
C GLU A 328 16.35 -3.72 7.67
N HIS A 329 15.06 -3.58 7.99
CA HIS A 329 14.11 -4.70 7.93
C HIS A 329 13.98 -5.22 6.50
N ILE A 330 13.83 -4.32 5.52
CA ILE A 330 13.68 -4.70 4.11
C ILE A 330 14.93 -5.37 3.58
N ALA A 331 16.13 -4.88 3.93
CA ALA A 331 17.38 -5.54 3.58
C ALA A 331 17.49 -6.95 4.17
N ALA A 332 17.15 -7.12 5.46
CA ALA A 332 17.17 -8.41 6.12
C ALA A 332 16.16 -9.39 5.49
N ILE A 333 14.94 -8.95 5.21
CA ILE A 333 13.91 -9.74 4.54
C ILE A 333 14.40 -10.17 3.15
N GLY A 334 14.89 -9.23 2.33
CA GLY A 334 15.40 -9.51 1.00
C GLY A 334 16.51 -10.56 0.99
N ASN A 335 17.48 -10.44 1.90
CA ASN A 335 18.56 -11.42 2.06
C ASN A 335 18.02 -12.79 2.47
N ALA A 336 17.07 -12.85 3.39
CA ALA A 336 16.53 -14.09 3.91
C ALA A 336 15.73 -14.89 2.87
N VAL A 337 14.98 -14.21 1.98
CA VAL A 337 14.11 -14.87 1.00
C VAL A 337 14.77 -15.07 -0.36
N SER A 338 15.87 -14.35 -0.68
CA SER A 338 16.52 -14.40 -2.01
C SER A 338 16.90 -15.80 -2.49
N PRO A 339 17.32 -16.78 -1.65
CA PRO A 339 17.65 -18.12 -2.09
C PRO A 339 16.42 -19.02 -2.30
N LEU A 340 15.24 -18.55 -1.92
CA LEU A 340 14.02 -19.35 -1.92
C LEU A 340 13.20 -19.15 -3.19
N LYS A 341 12.46 -20.20 -3.56
CA LYS A 341 11.53 -20.12 -4.69
C LYS A 341 10.24 -19.42 -4.27
N PRO A 342 9.64 -18.64 -5.15
CA PRO A 342 8.32 -18.09 -4.92
C PRO A 342 7.27 -19.20 -4.84
N ARG A 343 6.12 -18.90 -4.23
CA ARG A 343 4.95 -19.78 -4.28
C ARG A 343 4.68 -20.14 -5.75
N GLY A 344 4.57 -21.45 -6.01
CA GLY A 344 4.21 -21.95 -7.34
C GLY A 344 2.78 -21.51 -7.67
N ALA A 345 2.65 -20.41 -8.40
CA ALA A 345 1.45 -20.15 -9.16
C ALA A 345 1.53 -21.05 -10.40
N HIS A 346 0.62 -21.98 -10.53
CA HIS A 346 0.40 -22.68 -11.80
C HIS A 346 0.18 -21.61 -12.85
N ALA A 347 0.84 -21.70 -14.02
CA ALA A 347 0.93 -20.68 -15.05
C ALA A 347 -0.28 -19.73 -15.03
N TRP A 348 -0.07 -18.47 -14.67
CA TRP A 348 -1.11 -17.46 -14.59
C TRP A 348 -1.76 -17.31 -15.98
N GLY A 349 -2.73 -18.14 -16.21
CA GLY A 349 -3.52 -18.10 -17.40
C GLY A 349 -4.72 -17.23 -17.16
N GLY A 350 -4.52 -15.90 -17.04
CA GLY A 350 -5.58 -14.95 -16.73
C GLY A 350 -6.96 -15.51 -17.04
N TYR A 351 -7.91 -15.45 -16.14
CA TYR A 351 -9.23 -16.08 -16.25
C TYR A 351 -9.64 -16.20 -17.71
N LYS A 352 -9.67 -17.45 -18.24
CA LYS A 352 -10.28 -17.68 -19.54
C LYS A 352 -11.72 -17.21 -19.38
N GLN A 353 -12.09 -16.14 -20.08
CA GLN A 353 -13.48 -15.79 -20.22
C GLN A 353 -14.21 -17.08 -20.57
N ALA A 354 -15.09 -17.52 -19.68
CA ALA A 354 -16.08 -18.51 -20.04
C ALA A 354 -16.89 -17.86 -21.17
N ALA A 355 -16.80 -18.50 -22.32
CA ALA A 355 -17.55 -18.15 -23.52
C ALA A 355 -19.06 -18.28 -23.26
#